data_0dde43e8f29d2a93f298b443843fe11b
#
_entry.id   0dde43e8f29d2a93f298b443843fe11b
#
_cell.length_a   1.000
_cell.length_b   1.000
_cell.length_c   1.000
_cell.angle_alpha   90.00
_cell.angle_beta   90.00
_cell.angle_gamma   90.00
#
_symmetry.space_group_name_H-M   'P 1'
#
loop_
_entity.id
_entity.type
_entity.pdbx_description
1 polymer ?
#
loop_
_entity_poly.entity_id
_entity_poly.type
_entity_poly.pdbx_seq_one_letter_code
_entity_poly.pdbx_strand_id
1 'polypeptide(L)'
;MTGSYLLINELHYNSLMTDLGLIVDIIKVMRTTVKKFSSGGLLLGLFAAVCYGFIPLFTKDLQHPSEGLPLASATILFYRFGIAALLIACIMMIKGISFRITFPEFLRLSFLAFLSDGAALFLIAGYSYMPSGVATTLHFMYPVFTALIMMLFFSEPRRTSTIIAIMMAVSGLFVLSSTGQGEVGLVGVMLEIISAFCFALYLIRVNRSKISTLPPTKLTFYVMMLGALIFAATMLYEHSEAEHAVSYALLPSFNGWLNLLALSIVCTVVTNLALVYAIQMIGPTVTAVLGVLEPVTAILLGVLFMGERLQLPTILGIALIIPAVLIIVFRKKR
;
A
#
# COMPACT_ATOMS: atom_id res chain seq x y z
N MET A 1 27.42 -15.32 -32.47
CA MET A 1 26.21 -15.18 -31.65
C MET A 1 26.45 -15.27 -30.15
N THR A 2 27.57 -15.76 -29.67
CA THR A 2 27.90 -15.92 -28.22
C THR A 2 28.34 -14.63 -27.51
N GLY A 3 28.85 -13.61 -28.23
CA GLY A 3 29.33 -12.37 -27.61
C GLY A 3 28.25 -11.40 -27.17
N SER A 4 27.10 -11.39 -27.86
CA SER A 4 25.98 -10.49 -27.50
C SER A 4 25.21 -10.91 -26.22
N TYR A 5 25.15 -12.21 -25.94
CA TYR A 5 24.52 -12.73 -24.72
C TYR A 5 25.36 -12.45 -23.47
N LEU A 6 26.68 -12.46 -23.58
CA LEU A 6 27.59 -12.13 -22.47
C LEU A 6 27.50 -10.64 -22.12
N LEU A 7 27.46 -9.76 -23.12
CA LEU A 7 27.34 -8.31 -22.90
C LEU A 7 25.98 -7.91 -22.28
N ILE A 8 24.88 -8.56 -22.67
CA ILE A 8 23.55 -8.34 -22.11
C ILE A 8 23.49 -8.82 -20.66
N ASN A 9 24.11 -9.96 -20.35
CA ASN A 9 24.19 -10.45 -18.97
C ASN A 9 25.07 -9.58 -18.07
N GLU A 10 26.20 -9.06 -18.57
CA GLU A 10 27.04 -8.12 -17.81
C GLU A 10 26.33 -6.77 -17.57
N LEU A 11 25.62 -6.24 -18.56
CA LEU A 11 24.82 -5.03 -18.39
C LEU A 11 23.67 -5.24 -17.38
N HIS A 12 23.04 -6.41 -17.42
CA HIS A 12 21.98 -6.76 -16.47
C HIS A 12 22.53 -6.97 -15.05
N TYR A 13 23.69 -7.62 -14.92
CA TYR A 13 24.37 -7.83 -13.64
C TYR A 13 24.86 -6.51 -13.03
N ASN A 14 25.45 -5.62 -13.83
CA ASN A 14 25.90 -4.30 -13.39
C ASN A 14 24.74 -3.37 -13.03
N SER A 15 23.62 -3.43 -13.74
CA SER A 15 22.39 -2.73 -13.37
C SER A 15 21.86 -3.22 -12.01
N LEU A 16 21.77 -4.55 -11.83
CA LEU A 16 21.30 -5.14 -10.58
C LEU A 16 22.19 -4.79 -9.38
N MET A 17 23.52 -4.74 -9.59
CA MET A 17 24.48 -4.35 -8.55
C MET A 17 24.41 -2.86 -8.22
N THR A 18 24.10 -2.00 -9.20
CA THR A 18 23.91 -0.56 -8.97
C THR A 18 22.61 -0.34 -8.17
N ASP A 19 21.55 -1.09 -8.48
CA ASP A 19 20.27 -1.03 -7.77
C ASP A 19 20.39 -1.56 -6.34
N LEU A 20 21.18 -2.63 -6.11
CA LEU A 20 21.52 -3.11 -4.77
C LEU A 20 22.34 -2.06 -3.99
N GLY A 21 23.26 -1.38 -4.63
CA GLY A 21 24.03 -0.27 -4.06
C GLY A 21 23.13 0.87 -3.57
N LEU A 22 22.13 1.25 -4.39
CA LEU A 22 21.15 2.27 -4.04
C LEU A 22 20.31 1.84 -2.82
N ILE A 23 19.87 0.57 -2.78
CA ILE A 23 19.13 0.02 -1.63
C ILE A 23 19.99 0.03 -0.36
N VAL A 24 21.27 -0.35 -0.46
CA VAL A 24 22.19 -0.31 0.68
C VAL A 24 22.43 1.12 1.18
N ASP A 25 22.52 2.11 0.29
CA ASP A 25 22.69 3.50 0.68
C ASP A 25 21.41 4.09 1.27
N ILE A 26 20.22 3.72 0.75
CA ILE A 26 18.93 4.03 1.39
C ILE A 26 18.90 3.45 2.80
N ILE A 27 19.29 2.20 3.00
CA ILE A 27 19.34 1.55 4.33
C ILE A 27 20.34 2.24 5.26
N LYS A 28 21.53 2.66 4.76
CA LYS A 28 22.52 3.41 5.57
C LYS A 28 21.99 4.79 5.99
N VAL A 29 21.36 5.51 5.06
CA VAL A 29 20.75 6.81 5.36
C VAL A 29 19.58 6.65 6.35
N MET A 30 18.78 5.61 6.18
CA MET A 30 17.75 5.23 7.16
C MET A 30 18.35 4.97 8.55
N ARG A 31 19.46 4.24 8.64
CA ARG A 31 20.16 3.89 9.89
C ARG A 31 20.69 5.12 10.63
N THR A 32 21.15 6.15 9.92
CA THR A 32 21.67 7.40 10.53
C THR A 32 20.55 8.31 11.06
N THR A 33 19.39 8.32 10.39
CA THR A 33 18.21 9.09 10.83
C THR A 33 17.51 8.44 12.04
N VAL A 34 17.65 7.13 12.16
CA VAL A 34 17.02 6.21 13.11
C VAL A 34 17.57 6.32 14.54
N LYS A 35 18.80 6.81 14.76
CA LYS A 35 19.43 6.89 16.09
C LYS A 35 18.64 7.69 17.15
N LYS A 36 17.57 8.38 16.77
CA LYS A 36 16.76 9.25 17.64
C LYS A 36 15.39 8.69 18.01
N PHE A 37 14.98 7.54 17.43
CA PHE A 37 13.63 6.98 17.60
C PHE A 37 13.67 5.61 18.28
N SER A 38 12.54 5.18 18.82
CA SER A 38 12.39 3.83 19.38
C SER A 38 12.72 2.79 18.30
N SER A 39 13.73 1.96 18.56
CA SER A 39 14.16 0.89 17.67
C SER A 39 13.02 -0.07 17.30
N GLY A 40 12.11 -0.33 18.26
CA GLY A 40 10.94 -1.15 18.04
C GLY A 40 9.95 -0.57 17.02
N GLY A 41 9.66 0.74 17.10
CA GLY A 41 8.76 1.41 16.16
C GLY A 41 9.30 1.41 14.74
N LEU A 42 10.62 1.50 14.59
CA LEU A 42 11.27 1.46 13.28
C LEU A 42 11.23 0.06 12.65
N LEU A 43 11.54 -0.96 13.45
CA LEU A 43 11.45 -2.35 12.99
C LEU A 43 10.02 -2.70 12.58
N LEU A 44 9.01 -2.28 13.35
CA LEU A 44 7.61 -2.48 13.01
C LEU A 44 7.22 -1.76 11.71
N GLY A 45 7.68 -0.52 11.51
CA GLY A 45 7.41 0.23 10.29
C GLY A 45 8.07 -0.38 9.05
N LEU A 46 9.34 -0.80 9.13
CA LEU A 46 10.05 -1.51 8.06
C LEU A 46 9.36 -2.83 7.73
N PHE A 47 9.04 -3.61 8.75
CA PHE A 47 8.35 -4.89 8.59
C PHE A 47 7.00 -4.71 7.92
N ALA A 48 6.20 -3.73 8.36
CA ALA A 48 4.91 -3.42 7.76
C ALA A 48 5.05 -3.05 6.27
N ALA A 49 6.02 -2.21 5.92
CA ALA A 49 6.25 -1.78 4.54
C ALA A 49 6.63 -2.96 3.63
N VAL A 50 7.52 -3.84 4.07
CA VAL A 50 7.88 -5.05 3.31
C VAL A 50 6.66 -5.95 3.14
N CYS A 51 5.89 -6.21 4.20
CA CYS A 51 4.69 -7.05 4.14
C CYS A 51 3.60 -6.47 3.22
N TYR A 52 3.44 -5.15 3.15
CA TYR A 52 2.53 -4.52 2.20
C TYR A 52 2.95 -4.77 0.74
N GLY A 53 4.25 -4.79 0.45
CA GLY A 53 4.76 -5.10 -0.88
C GLY A 53 4.41 -6.51 -1.39
N PHE A 54 3.98 -7.43 -0.51
CA PHE A 54 3.47 -8.76 -0.89
C PHE A 54 2.00 -8.74 -1.33
N ILE A 55 1.25 -7.68 -1.11
CA ILE A 55 -0.19 -7.60 -1.47
C ILE A 55 -0.42 -7.99 -2.94
N PRO A 56 0.29 -7.41 -3.94
CA PRO A 56 0.04 -7.74 -5.33
C PRO A 56 0.29 -9.21 -5.67
N LEU A 57 1.28 -9.84 -5.02
CA LEU A 57 1.61 -11.25 -5.27
C LEU A 57 0.41 -12.16 -4.99
N PHE A 58 -0.25 -11.98 -3.85
CA PHE A 58 -1.42 -12.80 -3.49
C PHE A 58 -2.70 -12.33 -4.19
N THR A 59 -2.82 -11.03 -4.49
CA THR A 59 -4.05 -10.46 -5.07
C THR A 59 -4.18 -10.77 -6.55
N LYS A 60 -3.10 -10.64 -7.34
CA LYS A 60 -3.16 -10.89 -8.78
C LYS A 60 -3.48 -12.34 -9.12
N ASP A 61 -3.00 -13.30 -8.34
CA ASP A 61 -3.37 -14.70 -8.52
C ASP A 61 -4.86 -14.95 -8.24
N LEU A 62 -5.47 -14.19 -7.35
CA LEU A 62 -6.92 -14.23 -7.08
C LEU A 62 -7.74 -13.56 -8.19
N GLN A 63 -7.21 -12.50 -8.81
CA GLN A 63 -7.86 -11.80 -9.92
C GLN A 63 -7.68 -12.50 -11.27
N HIS A 64 -6.56 -13.22 -11.44
CA HIS A 64 -6.21 -13.93 -12.68
C HIS A 64 -5.71 -15.34 -12.36
N PRO A 65 -6.58 -16.21 -11.80
CA PRO A 65 -6.16 -17.55 -11.43
C PRO A 65 -5.82 -18.40 -12.67
N SER A 66 -4.86 -19.31 -12.51
CA SER A 66 -4.53 -20.29 -13.56
C SER A 66 -5.66 -21.30 -13.80
N GLU A 67 -6.47 -21.55 -12.78
CA GLU A 67 -7.63 -22.45 -12.81
C GLU A 67 -8.83 -21.84 -12.09
N GLY A 68 -10.01 -21.99 -12.66
CA GLY A 68 -11.26 -21.50 -12.08
C GLY A 68 -11.63 -20.08 -12.50
N LEU A 69 -12.67 -19.54 -11.87
CA LEU A 69 -13.12 -18.18 -12.12
C LEU A 69 -12.37 -17.17 -11.24
N PRO A 70 -12.10 -15.95 -11.76
CA PRO A 70 -11.48 -14.88 -11.00
C PRO A 70 -12.38 -14.39 -9.85
N LEU A 71 -11.78 -13.85 -8.81
CA LEU A 71 -12.50 -13.15 -7.76
C LEU A 71 -12.55 -11.65 -8.07
N ALA A 72 -13.72 -11.05 -7.89
CA ALA A 72 -13.86 -9.60 -7.94
C ALA A 72 -13.09 -8.91 -6.80
N SER A 73 -12.67 -7.66 -7.00
CA SER A 73 -11.93 -6.92 -5.99
C SER A 73 -12.67 -6.79 -4.66
N ALA A 74 -14.00 -6.58 -4.70
CA ALA A 74 -14.82 -6.53 -3.49
C ALA A 74 -14.87 -7.87 -2.76
N THR A 75 -14.95 -9.00 -3.50
CA THR A 75 -14.94 -10.35 -2.92
C THR A 75 -13.60 -10.64 -2.22
N ILE A 76 -12.48 -10.27 -2.84
CA ILE A 76 -11.14 -10.41 -2.25
C ILE A 76 -11.06 -9.61 -0.95
N LEU A 77 -11.52 -8.36 -0.96
CA LEU A 77 -11.49 -7.49 0.22
C LEU A 77 -12.45 -7.94 1.32
N PHE A 78 -13.63 -8.45 0.95
CA PHE A 78 -14.54 -9.05 1.92
C PHE A 78 -13.88 -10.18 2.72
N TYR A 79 -13.30 -11.16 2.04
CA TYR A 79 -12.60 -12.26 2.73
C TYR A 79 -11.38 -11.77 3.49
N ARG A 80 -10.56 -10.93 2.88
CA ARG A 80 -9.35 -10.36 3.49
C ARG A 80 -9.66 -9.66 4.80
N PHE A 81 -10.63 -8.76 4.80
CA PHE A 81 -10.97 -7.95 5.98
C PHE A 81 -11.83 -8.72 6.98
N GLY A 82 -12.71 -9.60 6.50
CA GLY A 82 -13.52 -10.47 7.35
C GLY A 82 -12.65 -11.43 8.17
N ILE A 83 -11.73 -12.13 7.54
CA ILE A 83 -10.76 -13.02 8.22
C ILE A 83 -9.91 -12.21 9.20
N ALA A 84 -9.42 -11.03 8.77
CA ALA A 84 -8.62 -10.16 9.63
C ALA A 84 -9.41 -9.68 10.85
N ALA A 85 -10.66 -9.25 10.68
CA ALA A 85 -11.53 -8.83 11.77
C ALA A 85 -11.76 -9.96 12.78
N LEU A 86 -12.05 -11.18 12.31
CA LEU A 86 -12.22 -12.35 13.18
C LEU A 86 -10.95 -12.65 13.97
N LEU A 87 -9.79 -12.66 13.34
CA LEU A 87 -8.51 -12.92 14.01
C LEU A 87 -8.21 -11.85 15.05
N ILE A 88 -8.43 -10.57 14.72
CA ILE A 88 -8.20 -9.47 15.66
C ILE A 88 -9.22 -9.52 16.82
N ALA A 89 -10.47 -9.91 16.55
CA ALA A 89 -11.46 -10.13 17.59
C ALA A 89 -11.00 -11.21 18.59
N CYS A 90 -10.46 -12.35 18.11
CA CYS A 90 -9.87 -13.38 18.95
C CYS A 90 -8.71 -12.82 19.78
N ILE A 91 -7.81 -12.03 19.19
CA ILE A 91 -6.70 -11.37 19.91
C ILE A 91 -7.26 -10.43 21.00
N MET A 92 -8.31 -9.65 20.70
CA MET A 92 -8.95 -8.76 21.67
C MET A 92 -9.56 -9.54 22.85
N MET A 93 -10.24 -10.66 22.57
CA MET A 93 -10.81 -11.52 23.61
C MET A 93 -9.72 -12.11 24.51
N ILE A 94 -8.65 -12.65 23.93
CA ILE A 94 -7.53 -13.22 24.69
C ILE A 94 -6.84 -12.15 25.56
N LYS A 95 -6.71 -10.92 25.04
CA LYS A 95 -6.09 -9.80 25.77
C LYS A 95 -7.05 -9.06 26.71
N GLY A 96 -8.31 -9.45 26.80
CA GLY A 96 -9.32 -8.76 27.62
C GLY A 96 -9.62 -7.32 27.17
N ILE A 97 -9.38 -6.99 25.89
CA ILE A 97 -9.66 -5.66 25.35
C ILE A 97 -11.16 -5.52 25.09
N SER A 98 -11.79 -4.51 25.71
CA SER A 98 -13.23 -4.27 25.59
C SER A 98 -13.63 -3.84 24.18
N PHE A 99 -14.69 -4.44 23.65
CA PHE A 99 -15.32 -4.06 22.37
C PHE A 99 -16.22 -2.80 22.49
N ARG A 100 -16.47 -2.29 23.67
CA ARG A 100 -17.37 -1.15 23.87
C ARG A 100 -16.78 0.11 23.22
N ILE A 101 -17.58 0.79 22.38
CA ILE A 101 -17.28 2.10 21.80
C ILE A 101 -18.47 3.04 22.02
N THR A 102 -18.23 4.32 22.07
CA THR A 102 -19.25 5.34 22.11
C THR A 102 -19.73 5.67 20.69
N PHE A 103 -20.93 6.24 20.56
CA PHE A 103 -21.46 6.63 19.24
C PHE A 103 -20.54 7.61 18.47
N PRO A 104 -19.95 8.63 19.12
CA PRO A 104 -18.97 9.49 18.45
C PRO A 104 -17.69 8.76 18.00
N GLU A 105 -17.24 7.75 18.73
CA GLU A 105 -16.12 6.90 18.30
C GLU A 105 -16.51 6.05 17.09
N PHE A 106 -17.71 5.47 17.10
CA PHE A 106 -18.24 4.71 15.98
C PHE A 106 -18.26 5.54 14.69
N LEU A 107 -18.79 6.77 14.71
CA LEU A 107 -18.81 7.65 13.54
C LEU A 107 -17.40 7.96 13.02
N ARG A 108 -16.43 8.19 13.93
CA ARG A 108 -15.05 8.45 13.54
C ARG A 108 -14.37 7.22 12.95
N LEU A 109 -14.61 6.05 13.54
CA LEU A 109 -14.10 4.77 13.04
C LEU A 109 -14.71 4.41 11.70
N SER A 110 -16.02 4.68 11.48
CA SER A 110 -16.67 4.46 10.19
C SER A 110 -16.08 5.35 9.09
N PHE A 111 -15.81 6.62 9.40
CA PHE A 111 -15.14 7.49 8.44
C PHE A 111 -13.68 7.04 8.16
N LEU A 112 -12.99 6.55 9.18
CA LEU A 112 -11.64 6.01 9.04
C LEU A 112 -11.63 4.73 8.20
N ALA A 113 -12.62 3.84 8.42
CA ALA A 113 -12.84 2.65 7.61
C ALA A 113 -13.10 3.01 6.15
N PHE A 114 -14.00 3.95 5.89
CA PHE A 114 -14.30 4.42 4.54
C PHE A 114 -13.03 4.89 3.79
N LEU A 115 -12.13 5.60 4.46
CA LEU A 115 -10.86 6.05 3.87
C LEU A 115 -9.89 4.89 3.62
N SER A 116 -9.74 4.00 4.61
CA SER A 116 -8.85 2.82 4.51
C SER A 116 -9.33 1.85 3.44
N ASP A 117 -10.63 1.58 3.43
CA ASP A 117 -11.25 0.57 2.58
C ASP A 117 -11.36 1.08 1.14
N GLY A 118 -11.66 2.38 0.97
CA GLY A 118 -11.57 3.04 -0.32
C GLY A 118 -10.17 2.98 -0.91
N ALA A 119 -9.15 3.25 -0.09
CA ALA A 119 -7.75 3.12 -0.53
C ALA A 119 -7.44 1.68 -0.96
N ALA A 120 -7.85 0.68 -0.18
CA ALA A 120 -7.62 -0.74 -0.50
C ALA A 120 -8.37 -1.18 -1.76
N LEU A 121 -9.62 -0.74 -1.94
CA LEU A 121 -10.42 -1.07 -3.12
C LEU A 121 -9.79 -0.53 -4.40
N PHE A 122 -9.45 0.75 -4.41
CA PHE A 122 -8.87 1.38 -5.59
C PHE A 122 -7.49 0.82 -5.92
N LEU A 123 -6.66 0.49 -4.92
CA LEU A 123 -5.37 -0.16 -5.12
C LEU A 123 -5.54 -1.54 -5.77
N ILE A 124 -6.41 -2.40 -5.23
CA ILE A 124 -6.63 -3.75 -5.79
C ILE A 124 -7.26 -3.66 -7.18
N ALA A 125 -8.21 -2.76 -7.39
CA ALA A 125 -8.80 -2.54 -8.71
C ALA A 125 -7.75 -2.06 -9.73
N GLY A 126 -6.81 -1.21 -9.31
CA GLY A 126 -5.72 -0.70 -10.15
C GLY A 126 -4.80 -1.79 -10.69
N TYR A 127 -4.58 -2.88 -9.95
CA TYR A 127 -3.76 -4.01 -10.40
C TYR A 127 -4.28 -4.71 -11.66
N SER A 128 -5.57 -4.54 -11.98
CA SER A 128 -6.15 -5.08 -13.22
C SER A 128 -5.82 -4.24 -14.46
N TYR A 129 -5.31 -3.01 -14.28
CA TYR A 129 -5.08 -2.06 -15.37
C TYR A 129 -3.60 -1.76 -15.62
N MET A 130 -2.69 -2.29 -14.79
CA MET A 130 -1.25 -2.03 -14.93
C MET A 130 -0.41 -3.05 -14.14
N PRO A 131 0.93 -3.12 -14.41
CA PRO A 131 1.86 -3.91 -13.60
C PRO A 131 1.79 -3.51 -12.12
N SER A 132 1.90 -4.49 -11.23
CA SER A 132 1.70 -4.30 -9.79
C SER A 132 2.73 -3.36 -9.16
N GLY A 133 3.97 -3.39 -9.64
CA GLY A 133 5.03 -2.48 -9.21
C GLY A 133 4.73 -1.02 -9.57
N VAL A 134 4.12 -0.77 -10.74
CA VAL A 134 3.68 0.57 -11.17
C VAL A 134 2.52 1.04 -10.30
N ALA A 135 1.48 0.22 -10.14
CA ALA A 135 0.32 0.53 -9.31
C ALA A 135 0.73 0.88 -7.87
N THR A 136 1.54 0.03 -7.23
CA THR A 136 2.03 0.26 -5.88
C THR A 136 2.90 1.53 -5.78
N THR A 137 3.69 1.85 -6.83
CA THR A 137 4.48 3.09 -6.88
C THR A 137 3.57 4.32 -6.96
N LEU A 138 2.49 4.26 -7.74
CA LEU A 138 1.50 5.33 -7.82
C LEU A 138 0.74 5.49 -6.51
N HIS A 139 0.33 4.40 -5.89
CA HIS A 139 -0.26 4.42 -4.53
C HIS A 139 0.71 5.07 -3.54
N PHE A 140 2.01 4.80 -3.63
CA PHE A 140 3.03 5.42 -2.79
C PHE A 140 3.18 6.94 -3.01
N MET A 141 2.31 7.59 -3.78
CA MET A 141 2.15 9.05 -3.78
C MET A 141 1.48 9.60 -2.50
N TYR A 142 0.93 8.74 -1.63
CA TYR A 142 0.26 9.18 -0.40
C TYR A 142 1.11 10.07 0.55
N PRO A 143 2.46 9.95 0.68
CA PRO A 143 3.24 10.90 1.46
C PRO A 143 3.26 12.30 0.84
N VAL A 144 3.20 12.40 -0.50
CA VAL A 144 3.11 13.68 -1.22
C VAL A 144 1.78 14.36 -0.91
N PHE A 145 0.66 13.62 -1.02
CA PHE A 145 -0.66 14.13 -0.63
C PHE A 145 -0.72 14.49 0.85
N THR A 146 -0.14 13.67 1.73
CA THR A 146 -0.04 13.98 3.15
C THR A 146 0.68 15.31 3.38
N ALA A 147 1.84 15.53 2.75
CA ALA A 147 2.59 16.77 2.86
C ALA A 147 1.82 17.98 2.32
N LEU A 148 1.14 17.84 1.18
CA LEU A 148 0.30 18.88 0.58
C LEU A 148 -0.85 19.27 1.52
N ILE A 149 -1.60 18.30 2.02
CA ILE A 149 -2.73 18.54 2.93
C ILE A 149 -2.25 19.20 4.21
N MET A 150 -1.12 18.74 4.78
CA MET A 150 -0.55 19.33 5.98
C MET A 150 -0.09 20.76 5.77
N MET A 151 0.44 21.11 4.59
CA MET A 151 0.81 22.50 4.25
C MET A 151 -0.41 23.40 4.01
N LEU A 152 -1.46 22.89 3.40
CA LEU A 152 -2.63 23.69 3.01
C LEU A 152 -3.60 23.91 4.18
N PHE A 153 -3.85 22.85 4.97
CA PHE A 153 -4.91 22.85 5.99
C PHE A 153 -4.40 22.91 7.44
N PHE A 154 -3.12 22.54 7.67
CA PHE A 154 -2.54 22.49 9.01
C PHE A 154 -1.40 23.47 9.22
N SER A 155 -1.27 24.48 8.35
CA SER A 155 -0.29 25.57 8.43
C SER A 155 1.15 25.10 8.57
N GLU A 156 1.49 23.93 8.06
CA GLU A 156 2.89 23.51 7.97
C GLU A 156 3.68 24.44 7.02
N PRO A 157 4.92 24.82 7.37
CA PRO A 157 5.69 25.79 6.59
C PRO A 157 5.98 25.27 5.17
N ARG A 158 5.68 26.11 4.17
CA ARG A 158 5.99 25.86 2.76
C ARG A 158 7.50 25.93 2.53
N ARG A 159 8.13 24.78 2.33
CA ARG A 159 9.58 24.73 2.08
C ARG A 159 9.85 24.43 0.60
N THR A 160 10.89 25.05 0.07
CA THR A 160 11.33 24.85 -1.32
C THR A 160 11.59 23.37 -1.63
N SER A 161 12.20 22.62 -0.70
CA SER A 161 12.40 21.17 -0.86
C SER A 161 11.11 20.40 -1.04
N THR A 162 10.03 20.76 -0.35
CA THR A 162 8.72 20.13 -0.51
C THR A 162 8.13 20.43 -1.89
N ILE A 163 8.27 21.66 -2.38
CA ILE A 163 7.80 22.06 -3.70
C ILE A 163 8.57 21.31 -4.79
N ILE A 164 9.89 21.23 -4.69
CA ILE A 164 10.73 20.45 -5.62
C ILE A 164 10.30 18.98 -5.63
N ALA A 165 10.10 18.38 -4.45
CA ALA A 165 9.68 17.00 -4.35
C ALA A 165 8.29 16.75 -4.97
N ILE A 166 7.33 17.67 -4.79
CA ILE A 166 6.03 17.60 -5.45
C ILE A 166 6.18 17.66 -6.97
N MET A 167 6.99 18.57 -7.49
CA MET A 167 7.26 18.67 -8.93
C MET A 167 7.90 17.40 -9.49
N MET A 168 8.87 16.82 -8.78
CA MET A 168 9.50 15.55 -9.16
C MET A 168 8.47 14.41 -9.17
N ALA A 169 7.62 14.30 -8.15
CA ALA A 169 6.61 13.26 -8.07
C ALA A 169 5.57 13.39 -9.20
N VAL A 170 5.11 14.60 -9.50
CA VAL A 170 4.18 14.85 -10.62
C VAL A 170 4.84 14.54 -11.97
N SER A 171 6.12 14.92 -12.17
CA SER A 171 6.87 14.56 -13.37
C SER A 171 7.04 13.05 -13.51
N GLY A 172 7.34 12.35 -12.42
CA GLY A 172 7.45 10.89 -12.39
C GLY A 172 6.12 10.21 -12.72
N LEU A 173 5.01 10.72 -12.20
CA LEU A 173 3.66 10.26 -12.53
C LEU A 173 3.38 10.44 -14.03
N PHE A 174 3.71 11.60 -14.61
CA PHE A 174 3.54 11.86 -16.04
C PHE A 174 4.36 10.88 -16.89
N VAL A 175 5.61 10.62 -16.53
CA VAL A 175 6.47 9.64 -17.21
C VAL A 175 5.89 8.22 -17.11
N LEU A 176 5.41 7.81 -15.94
CA LEU A 176 4.74 6.51 -15.75
C LEU A 176 3.48 6.38 -16.61
N SER A 177 2.64 7.41 -16.67
CA SER A 177 1.40 7.38 -17.44
C SER A 177 1.62 7.50 -18.95
N SER A 178 2.79 7.95 -19.39
CA SER A 178 3.15 8.07 -20.81
C SER A 178 3.70 6.78 -21.46
N THR A 179 3.75 5.67 -20.74
CA THR A 179 4.18 4.34 -21.23
C THR A 179 3.18 3.75 -22.26
N GLY A 180 2.84 4.49 -23.22
CA GLY A 180 1.81 4.51 -24.23
C GLY A 180 1.51 3.27 -25.07
N GLN A 181 1.69 2.04 -24.60
CA GLN A 181 1.24 0.85 -25.36
C GLN A 181 0.54 -0.19 -24.45
N GLY A 182 -0.60 0.18 -23.87
CA GLY A 182 -1.52 -0.81 -23.27
C GLY A 182 -1.14 -1.34 -21.89
N GLU A 183 0.03 -1.06 -21.36
CA GLU A 183 0.47 -1.56 -20.05
C GLU A 183 0.04 -0.69 -18.87
N VAL A 184 -0.27 0.59 -19.10
CA VAL A 184 -0.72 1.52 -18.04
C VAL A 184 -1.96 2.25 -18.52
N GLY A 185 -3.13 1.77 -18.09
CA GLY A 185 -4.41 2.40 -18.42
C GLY A 185 -4.65 3.67 -17.60
N LEU A 186 -5.18 4.72 -18.25
CA LEU A 186 -5.54 5.97 -17.56
C LEU A 186 -6.50 5.74 -16.38
N VAL A 187 -7.42 4.81 -16.53
CA VAL A 187 -8.36 4.41 -15.47
C VAL A 187 -7.59 3.89 -14.25
N GLY A 188 -6.59 3.01 -14.47
CA GLY A 188 -5.74 2.49 -13.40
C GLY A 188 -4.96 3.60 -12.69
N VAL A 189 -4.38 4.55 -13.44
CA VAL A 189 -3.67 5.72 -12.87
C VAL A 189 -4.61 6.54 -11.98
N MET A 190 -5.85 6.79 -12.42
CA MET A 190 -6.84 7.52 -11.63
C MET A 190 -7.22 6.76 -10.35
N LEU A 191 -7.42 5.44 -10.45
CA LEU A 191 -7.72 4.60 -9.28
C LEU A 191 -6.60 4.67 -8.24
N GLU A 192 -5.34 4.58 -8.67
CA GLU A 192 -4.19 4.64 -7.77
C GLU A 192 -4.00 6.02 -7.12
N ILE A 193 -4.24 7.10 -7.86
CA ILE A 193 -4.21 8.46 -7.31
C ILE A 193 -5.29 8.64 -6.24
N ILE A 194 -6.51 8.17 -6.50
CA ILE A 194 -7.60 8.22 -5.52
C ILE A 194 -7.26 7.35 -4.31
N SER A 195 -6.72 6.16 -4.53
CA SER A 195 -6.22 5.26 -3.48
C SER A 195 -5.19 5.96 -2.59
N ALA A 196 -4.16 6.56 -3.18
CA ALA A 196 -3.13 7.29 -2.46
C ALA A 196 -3.68 8.49 -1.67
N PHE A 197 -4.65 9.22 -2.23
CA PHE A 197 -5.32 10.34 -1.56
C PHE A 197 -6.14 9.87 -0.36
N CYS A 198 -6.93 8.81 -0.52
CA CYS A 198 -7.69 8.21 0.58
C CYS A 198 -6.76 7.73 1.71
N PHE A 199 -5.64 7.08 1.36
CA PHE A 199 -4.68 6.61 2.34
C PHE A 199 -3.96 7.75 3.06
N ALA A 200 -3.63 8.85 2.37
CA ALA A 200 -3.09 10.06 2.99
C ALA A 200 -4.04 10.65 4.03
N LEU A 201 -5.33 10.75 3.69
CA LEU A 201 -6.36 11.21 4.64
C LEU A 201 -6.51 10.25 5.82
N TYR A 202 -6.44 8.93 5.59
CA TYR A 202 -6.45 7.92 6.65
C TYR A 202 -5.30 8.14 7.64
N LEU A 203 -4.05 8.27 7.17
CA LEU A 203 -2.87 8.49 8.02
C LEU A 203 -2.99 9.77 8.85
N ILE A 204 -3.45 10.88 8.22
CA ILE A 204 -3.67 12.15 8.92
C ILE A 204 -4.73 11.99 10.03
N ARG A 205 -5.83 11.30 9.74
CA ARG A 205 -6.91 11.09 10.69
C ARG A 205 -6.53 10.19 11.85
N VAL A 206 -5.81 9.10 11.60
CA VAL A 206 -5.28 8.22 12.66
C VAL A 206 -4.43 9.01 13.65
N ASN A 207 -3.62 9.96 13.17
CA ASN A 207 -2.73 10.74 14.01
C ASN A 207 -3.40 11.94 14.71
N ARG A 208 -4.31 12.64 14.00
CA ARG A 208 -4.86 13.94 14.45
C ARG A 208 -6.23 13.85 15.11
N SER A 209 -6.90 12.70 15.07
CA SER A 209 -8.22 12.58 15.67
C SER A 209 -8.16 12.03 17.11
N LYS A 210 -9.25 12.21 17.87
CA LYS A 210 -9.40 11.63 19.21
C LYS A 210 -9.34 10.09 19.25
N ILE A 211 -9.33 9.43 18.07
CA ILE A 211 -9.18 7.98 17.95
C ILE A 211 -7.73 7.53 18.21
N SER A 212 -6.75 8.43 18.10
CA SER A 212 -5.33 8.12 18.35
C SER A 212 -5.06 7.60 19.78
N THR A 213 -6.00 7.80 20.71
CA THR A 213 -5.94 7.29 22.08
C THR A 213 -6.46 5.86 22.23
N LEU A 214 -7.14 5.33 21.21
CA LEU A 214 -7.61 3.93 21.25
C LEU A 214 -6.45 2.95 21.08
N PRO A 215 -6.53 1.76 21.73
CA PRO A 215 -5.57 0.69 21.49
C PRO A 215 -5.50 0.36 19.99
N PRO A 216 -4.29 0.20 19.39
CA PRO A 216 -4.15 -0.14 17.98
C PRO A 216 -4.98 -1.34 17.54
N THR A 217 -5.02 -2.39 18.37
CA THR A 217 -5.82 -3.60 18.11
C THR A 217 -7.30 -3.28 17.95
N LYS A 218 -7.85 -2.42 18.83
CA LYS A 218 -9.26 -2.02 18.79
C LYS A 218 -9.56 -1.15 17.58
N LEU A 219 -8.69 -0.19 17.25
CA LEU A 219 -8.82 0.64 16.06
C LEU A 219 -8.82 -0.22 14.80
N THR A 220 -7.82 -1.10 14.65
CA THR A 220 -7.71 -1.98 13.48
C THR A 220 -8.91 -2.94 13.37
N PHE A 221 -9.39 -3.50 14.51
CA PHE A 221 -10.58 -4.34 14.51
C PHE A 221 -11.79 -3.65 13.87
N TYR A 222 -12.13 -2.44 14.32
CA TYR A 222 -13.30 -1.73 13.81
C TYR A 222 -13.15 -1.32 12.35
N VAL A 223 -11.96 -0.89 11.93
CA VAL A 223 -11.70 -0.56 10.52
C VAL A 223 -11.92 -1.80 9.65
N MET A 224 -11.31 -2.95 10.01
CA MET A 224 -11.47 -4.20 9.25
C MET A 224 -12.90 -4.74 9.27
N MET A 225 -13.58 -4.68 10.41
CA MET A 225 -14.96 -5.16 10.56
C MET A 225 -15.92 -4.32 9.70
N LEU A 226 -15.80 -3.00 9.76
CA LEU A 226 -16.66 -2.11 8.96
C LEU A 226 -16.37 -2.25 7.46
N GLY A 227 -15.09 -2.39 7.09
CA GLY A 227 -14.69 -2.69 5.72
C GLY A 227 -15.28 -4.01 5.22
N ALA A 228 -15.20 -5.07 6.01
CA ALA A 228 -15.79 -6.35 5.65
C ALA A 228 -17.30 -6.25 5.40
N LEU A 229 -18.04 -5.44 6.21
CA LEU A 229 -19.46 -5.22 6.01
C LEU A 229 -19.77 -4.43 4.72
N ILE A 230 -18.97 -3.40 4.43
CA ILE A 230 -19.10 -2.61 3.20
C ILE A 230 -18.84 -3.52 1.99
N PHE A 231 -17.76 -4.30 2.00
CA PHE A 231 -17.42 -5.19 0.89
C PHE A 231 -18.36 -6.40 0.76
N ALA A 232 -18.99 -6.86 1.85
CA ALA A 232 -20.06 -7.83 1.76
C ALA A 232 -21.25 -7.30 0.95
N ALA A 233 -21.66 -6.06 1.22
CA ALA A 233 -22.75 -5.42 0.48
C ALA A 233 -22.37 -5.19 -1.00
N THR A 234 -21.13 -4.73 -1.27
CA THR A 234 -20.62 -4.54 -2.64
C THR A 234 -20.52 -5.85 -3.40
N MET A 235 -19.99 -6.91 -2.77
CA MET A 235 -19.91 -8.25 -3.35
C MET A 235 -21.28 -8.79 -3.75
N LEU A 236 -22.28 -8.65 -2.87
CA LEU A 236 -23.64 -9.09 -3.15
C LEU A 236 -24.28 -8.29 -4.29
N TYR A 237 -24.04 -6.99 -4.35
CA TYR A 237 -24.50 -6.12 -5.43
C TYR A 237 -23.85 -6.50 -6.78
N GLU A 238 -22.52 -6.62 -6.82
CA GLU A 238 -21.80 -7.04 -8.02
C GLU A 238 -22.26 -8.41 -8.52
N HIS A 239 -22.54 -9.34 -7.61
CA HIS A 239 -23.06 -10.66 -7.98
C HIS A 239 -24.48 -10.60 -8.57
N SER A 240 -25.34 -9.73 -8.07
CA SER A 240 -26.70 -9.57 -8.60
C SER A 240 -26.72 -8.95 -10.01
N GLU A 241 -25.76 -8.09 -10.33
CA GLU A 241 -25.61 -7.48 -11.67
C GLU A 241 -24.83 -8.36 -12.66
N ALA A 242 -24.03 -9.32 -12.16
CA ALA A 242 -23.13 -10.16 -12.97
C ALA A 242 -23.86 -11.19 -13.87
N GLU A 243 -25.20 -11.27 -13.81
CA GLU A 243 -25.96 -12.13 -14.75
C GLU A 243 -25.72 -11.79 -16.23
N HIS A 244 -25.02 -10.68 -16.55
CA HIS A 244 -24.97 -10.15 -17.90
C HIS A 244 -23.58 -9.90 -18.53
N ALA A 245 -22.44 -10.00 -17.81
CA ALA A 245 -21.16 -9.64 -18.43
C ALA A 245 -19.92 -10.47 -18.07
N VAL A 246 -19.55 -10.64 -16.81
CA VAL A 246 -18.35 -11.41 -16.37
C VAL A 246 -18.70 -12.29 -15.18
N SER A 247 -18.47 -13.60 -15.30
CA SER A 247 -18.73 -14.52 -14.20
C SER A 247 -17.55 -14.47 -13.21
N TYR A 248 -17.77 -13.88 -12.03
CA TYR A 248 -16.85 -13.95 -10.90
C TYR A 248 -17.24 -15.06 -9.93
N ALA A 249 -16.24 -15.73 -9.36
CA ALA A 249 -16.48 -16.69 -8.30
C ALA A 249 -16.84 -15.96 -6.99
N LEU A 250 -17.83 -16.47 -6.26
CA LEU A 250 -18.10 -16.07 -4.89
C LEU A 250 -17.18 -16.78 -3.90
N LEU A 251 -16.85 -18.04 -4.18
CA LEU A 251 -16.01 -18.87 -3.33
C LEU A 251 -14.64 -19.07 -3.99
N PRO A 252 -13.55 -18.87 -3.25
CA PRO A 252 -12.20 -19.10 -3.72
C PRO A 252 -11.95 -20.61 -4.01
N SER A 253 -11.05 -20.90 -4.97
CA SER A 253 -10.46 -22.21 -5.12
C SER A 253 -9.61 -22.60 -3.91
N PHE A 254 -9.14 -23.83 -3.83
CA PHE A 254 -8.26 -24.25 -2.72
C PHE A 254 -6.99 -23.38 -2.63
N ASN A 255 -6.32 -23.13 -3.76
CA ASN A 255 -5.17 -22.24 -3.82
C ASN A 255 -5.55 -20.79 -3.51
N GLY A 256 -6.73 -20.36 -3.94
CA GLY A 256 -7.29 -19.05 -3.60
C GLY A 256 -7.46 -18.86 -2.10
N TRP A 257 -7.87 -19.88 -1.35
CA TRP A 257 -7.95 -19.83 0.11
C TRP A 257 -6.59 -19.65 0.75
N LEU A 258 -5.54 -20.33 0.26
CA LEU A 258 -4.17 -20.15 0.77
C LEU A 258 -3.68 -18.71 0.56
N ASN A 259 -3.91 -18.15 -0.63
CA ASN A 259 -3.57 -16.76 -0.94
C ASN A 259 -4.36 -15.76 -0.07
N LEU A 260 -5.65 -15.99 0.14
CA LEU A 260 -6.49 -15.15 1.01
C LEU A 260 -6.05 -15.22 2.47
N LEU A 261 -5.70 -16.39 2.97
CA LEU A 261 -5.18 -16.55 4.34
C LEU A 261 -3.84 -15.82 4.50
N ALA A 262 -2.91 -15.98 3.55
CA ALA A 262 -1.64 -15.26 3.56
C ALA A 262 -1.86 -13.74 3.49
N LEU A 263 -2.72 -13.27 2.60
CA LEU A 263 -3.10 -11.87 2.45
C LEU A 263 -3.74 -11.30 3.73
N SER A 264 -4.65 -12.07 4.36
CA SER A 264 -5.35 -11.64 5.58
C SER A 264 -4.43 -11.64 6.80
N ILE A 265 -3.63 -12.68 7.00
CA ILE A 265 -2.77 -12.81 8.19
C ILE A 265 -1.55 -11.89 8.06
N VAL A 266 -0.76 -12.08 7.00
CA VAL A 266 0.52 -11.38 6.84
C VAL A 266 0.29 -9.93 6.41
N CYS A 267 -0.37 -9.72 5.28
CA CYS A 267 -0.51 -8.38 4.68
C CYS A 267 -1.64 -7.54 5.30
N THR A 268 -2.43 -8.09 6.24
CA THR A 268 -3.51 -7.32 6.87
C THR A 268 -3.38 -7.30 8.38
N VAL A 269 -3.56 -8.42 9.09
CA VAL A 269 -3.55 -8.43 10.57
C VAL A 269 -2.20 -7.95 11.10
N VAL A 270 -1.13 -8.65 10.74
CA VAL A 270 0.21 -8.39 11.28
C VAL A 270 0.69 -7.02 10.81
N THR A 271 0.53 -6.73 9.53
CA THR A 271 0.99 -5.48 8.93
C THR A 271 0.26 -4.25 9.46
N ASN A 272 -1.09 -4.27 9.54
CA ASN A 272 -1.84 -3.12 10.06
C ASN A 272 -1.58 -2.88 11.54
N LEU A 273 -1.47 -3.93 12.35
CA LEU A 273 -1.07 -3.78 13.75
C LEU A 273 0.32 -3.17 13.85
N ALA A 274 1.30 -3.69 13.11
CA ALA A 274 2.66 -3.15 13.09
C ALA A 274 2.68 -1.68 12.63
N LEU A 275 1.92 -1.34 11.58
CA LEU A 275 1.80 0.03 11.07
C LEU A 275 1.22 0.99 12.11
N VAL A 276 0.09 0.64 12.75
CA VAL A 276 -0.56 1.51 13.73
C VAL A 276 0.34 1.68 14.97
N TYR A 277 1.00 0.61 15.44
CA TYR A 277 2.01 0.73 16.50
C TYR A 277 3.19 1.61 16.09
N ALA A 278 3.72 1.46 14.86
CA ALA A 278 4.79 2.30 14.36
C ALA A 278 4.36 3.78 14.33
N ILE A 279 3.16 4.08 13.81
CA ILE A 279 2.62 5.46 13.78
C ILE A 279 2.54 6.06 15.19
N GLN A 280 2.10 5.28 16.17
CA GLN A 280 2.00 5.75 17.55
C GLN A 280 3.38 5.93 18.20
N MET A 281 4.38 5.10 17.88
CA MET A 281 5.72 5.14 18.49
C MET A 281 6.65 6.17 17.85
N ILE A 282 6.65 6.29 16.52
CA ILE A 282 7.62 7.10 15.76
C ILE A 282 6.96 8.20 14.92
N GLY A 283 5.65 8.27 14.96
CA GLY A 283 4.84 9.24 14.24
C GLY A 283 4.61 8.93 12.76
N PRO A 284 3.58 9.57 12.15
CA PRO A 284 3.13 9.26 10.80
C PRO A 284 4.17 9.59 9.73
N THR A 285 4.91 10.69 9.90
CA THR A 285 5.92 11.14 8.94
C THR A 285 7.04 10.10 8.79
N VAL A 286 7.61 9.61 9.91
CA VAL A 286 8.69 8.61 9.87
C VAL A 286 8.16 7.28 9.36
N THR A 287 6.96 6.87 9.78
CA THR A 287 6.34 5.64 9.30
C THR A 287 6.09 5.68 7.80
N ALA A 288 5.61 6.80 7.25
CA ALA A 288 5.43 6.99 5.82
C ALA A 288 6.74 6.87 5.02
N VAL A 289 7.91 7.28 5.60
CA VAL A 289 9.23 7.06 4.97
C VAL A 289 9.55 5.61 4.79
N LEU A 290 9.32 4.87 5.87
CA LEU A 290 9.63 3.44 5.86
C LEU A 290 8.78 2.72 4.81
N GLY A 291 7.62 3.29 4.48
CA GLY A 291 6.75 2.86 3.39
C GLY A 291 7.40 2.78 2.01
N VAL A 292 8.56 3.44 1.79
CA VAL A 292 9.30 3.33 0.51
C VAL A 292 9.69 1.88 0.15
N LEU A 293 9.78 1.00 1.15
CA LEU A 293 10.05 -0.41 0.90
C LEU A 293 8.86 -1.16 0.28
N GLU A 294 7.66 -0.63 0.40
CA GLU A 294 6.46 -1.23 -0.21
C GLU A 294 6.55 -1.32 -1.74
N PRO A 295 6.72 -0.20 -2.49
CA PRO A 295 6.88 -0.29 -3.93
C PRO A 295 8.14 -1.03 -4.36
N VAL A 296 9.25 -0.92 -3.62
CA VAL A 296 10.48 -1.67 -3.92
C VAL A 296 10.24 -3.17 -3.81
N THR A 297 9.56 -3.62 -2.76
CA THR A 297 9.22 -5.04 -2.58
C THR A 297 8.23 -5.50 -3.66
N ALA A 298 7.20 -4.71 -3.96
CA ALA A 298 6.21 -5.04 -4.99
C ALA A 298 6.85 -5.19 -6.39
N ILE A 299 7.76 -4.27 -6.77
CA ILE A 299 8.49 -4.35 -8.03
C ILE A 299 9.37 -5.62 -8.09
N LEU A 300 10.12 -5.88 -7.03
CA LEU A 300 10.97 -7.08 -6.97
C LEU A 300 10.13 -8.36 -7.12
N LEU A 301 9.02 -8.46 -6.40
CA LEU A 301 8.12 -9.62 -6.49
C LEU A 301 7.43 -9.72 -7.84
N GLY A 302 7.01 -8.58 -8.43
CA GLY A 302 6.44 -8.52 -9.77
C GLY A 302 7.38 -9.07 -10.84
N VAL A 303 8.63 -8.68 -10.81
CA VAL A 303 9.66 -9.18 -11.74
C VAL A 303 10.01 -10.64 -11.48
N LEU A 304 10.22 -11.05 -10.21
CA LEU A 304 10.70 -12.39 -9.87
C LEU A 304 9.64 -13.48 -9.99
N PHE A 305 8.40 -13.18 -9.61
CA PHE A 305 7.34 -14.19 -9.47
C PHE A 305 6.16 -13.99 -10.43
N MET A 306 5.96 -12.78 -10.96
CA MET A 306 4.78 -12.47 -11.78
C MET A 306 5.15 -12.22 -13.25
N GLY A 307 6.44 -12.34 -13.63
CA GLY A 307 6.92 -12.14 -15.00
C GLY A 307 6.77 -10.70 -15.50
N GLU A 308 6.61 -9.71 -14.61
CA GLU A 308 6.51 -8.30 -14.99
C GLU A 308 7.83 -7.80 -15.59
N ARG A 309 7.76 -7.04 -16.68
CA ARG A 309 8.94 -6.48 -17.35
C ARG A 309 9.10 -5.01 -16.95
N LEU A 310 10.30 -4.65 -16.54
CA LEU A 310 10.63 -3.24 -16.30
C LEU A 310 10.94 -2.56 -17.63
N GLN A 311 10.07 -1.66 -18.05
CA GLN A 311 10.29 -0.79 -19.19
C GLN A 311 11.07 0.47 -18.76
N LEU A 312 11.83 1.07 -19.68
CA LEU A 312 12.63 2.27 -19.39
C LEU A 312 11.78 3.43 -18.80
N PRO A 313 10.59 3.77 -19.33
CA PRO A 313 9.75 4.81 -18.71
C PRO A 313 9.32 4.44 -17.29
N THR A 314 9.04 3.16 -17.01
CA THR A 314 8.72 2.68 -15.66
C THR A 314 9.88 2.94 -14.70
N ILE A 315 11.10 2.59 -15.09
CA ILE A 315 12.32 2.83 -14.31
C ILE A 315 12.50 4.34 -14.04
N LEU A 316 12.39 5.17 -15.09
CA LEU A 316 12.53 6.62 -14.96
C LEU A 316 11.46 7.25 -14.08
N GLY A 317 10.20 6.84 -14.21
CA GLY A 317 9.10 7.31 -13.36
C GLY A 317 9.32 6.95 -11.87
N ILE A 318 9.70 5.70 -11.60
CA ILE A 318 10.03 5.23 -10.25
C ILE A 318 11.23 6.01 -9.69
N ALA A 319 12.28 6.21 -10.49
CA ALA A 319 13.47 6.97 -10.12
C ALA A 319 13.18 8.45 -9.81
N LEU A 320 12.08 9.01 -10.28
CA LEU A 320 11.63 10.35 -9.92
C LEU A 320 10.73 10.33 -8.67
N ILE A 321 9.81 9.38 -8.56
CA ILE A 321 8.81 9.34 -7.46
C ILE A 321 9.47 8.97 -6.13
N ILE A 322 10.31 7.94 -6.08
CA ILE A 322 10.91 7.48 -4.82
C ILE A 322 11.80 8.57 -4.18
N PRO A 323 12.75 9.20 -4.88
CA PRO A 323 13.52 10.31 -4.30
C PRO A 323 12.66 11.52 -3.93
N ALA A 324 11.62 11.83 -4.69
CA ALA A 324 10.69 12.91 -4.35
C ALA A 324 10.04 12.68 -2.99
N VAL A 325 9.55 11.46 -2.74
CA VAL A 325 8.99 11.09 -1.43
C VAL A 325 10.06 11.18 -0.34
N LEU A 326 11.26 10.65 -0.57
CA LEU A 326 12.37 10.72 0.38
C LEU A 326 12.73 12.17 0.76
N ILE A 327 12.75 13.10 -0.20
CA ILE A 327 12.98 14.53 0.06
C ILE A 327 11.92 15.11 1.02
N ILE A 328 10.65 14.78 0.82
CA ILE A 328 9.56 15.24 1.69
C ILE A 328 9.79 14.77 3.12
N VAL A 329 10.22 13.56 3.24
CA VAL A 329 10.30 12.82 4.48
C VAL A 329 11.58 13.10 5.26
N PHE A 330 12.75 13.04 4.64
CA PHE A 330 14.03 13.38 5.29
C PHE A 330 14.19 14.87 5.58
N ARG A 331 13.17 15.62 5.32
CA ARG A 331 13.09 17.04 5.64
C ARG A 331 13.40 17.29 7.13
N LYS A 332 14.59 17.77 7.46
CA LYS A 332 14.98 18.16 8.81
C LYS A 332 13.91 19.12 9.39
N LYS A 333 13.25 18.73 10.48
CA LYS A 333 12.55 19.70 11.34
C LYS A 333 13.64 20.61 11.92
N ARG A 334 13.76 21.83 11.38
CA ARG A 334 14.41 22.94 12.07
C ARG A 334 13.41 23.60 12.99
#